data_e36b11824518df3499aafdbb9230d3a5
#
_entry.id   e36b11824518df3499aafdbb9230d3a5
#
_cell.length_a   1.000
_cell.length_b   1.000
_cell.length_c   1.000
_cell.angle_alpha   90.00
_cell.angle_beta   90.00
_cell.angle_gamma   90.00
#
_symmetry.space_group_name_H-M   'P 1'
#
loop_
_entity.id
_entity.type
_entity.pdbx_description
1 polymer ?
#
loop_
_entity_poly.entity_id
_entity_poly.type
_entity_poly.pdbx_seq_one_letter_code
_entity_poly.pdbx_strand_id
1 'polypeptide(L)'
;MRNFLFQLILSIFAIVKNGGLQYLTPWEKIALFIALCFLSSLLFGLLGASIASPLFGIDVYNYNELTNLGDKDSIRTVKMLNFLFHIGTFILPSILFAKLGAFEPSDYLLTKKPPQRTSILIILLLFFAITVLNDWFAAINAQLDLSFISKELQEEIYYNQAIRDKSISSYIGSSWKSFGLNIFLLAIIPAIGEELVFRGVLQNLIAKASQKIHLSVWFTAFIFAFIHFQYMDFLPRFFLGAAFGYVVLLTGKIWYSMILHFLNNALAIFILFGIRKGFIDESSWWINFGAVHLIIAIVFGGFAIYTLTKNSKMNEMKGIYFR
;
A
#
# COMPACT_ATOMS: atom_id res chain seq x y z
N MET A 1 17.86 3.92 -34.31
CA MET A 1 17.37 3.62 -32.94
C MET A 1 16.38 4.66 -32.42
N ARG A 2 16.66 5.97 -32.45
CA ARG A 2 15.79 7.06 -31.99
C ARG A 2 14.43 7.09 -32.72
N ASN A 3 14.38 6.89 -34.02
CA ASN A 3 13.14 6.84 -34.81
C ASN A 3 12.30 5.56 -34.54
N PHE A 4 12.93 4.44 -34.25
CA PHE A 4 12.23 3.19 -33.93
C PHE A 4 11.51 3.29 -32.59
N LEU A 5 12.17 3.82 -31.57
CA LEU A 5 11.57 4.02 -30.23
C LEU A 5 10.39 5.02 -30.32
N PHE A 6 10.55 6.09 -31.07
CA PHE A 6 9.50 7.08 -31.29
C PHE A 6 8.29 6.51 -32.06
N GLN A 7 8.54 5.72 -33.10
CA GLN A 7 7.50 5.02 -33.87
C GLN A 7 6.80 3.95 -33.00
N LEU A 8 7.55 3.22 -32.16
CA LEU A 8 6.98 2.25 -31.22
C LEU A 8 6.09 2.96 -30.18
N ILE A 9 6.52 4.08 -29.64
CA ILE A 9 5.72 4.90 -28.72
C ILE A 9 4.47 5.43 -29.42
N LEU A 10 4.56 5.94 -30.63
CA LEU A 10 3.41 6.41 -31.39
C LEU A 10 2.44 5.29 -31.75
N SER A 11 2.92 4.10 -32.10
CA SER A 11 2.06 2.94 -32.37
C SER A 11 1.39 2.42 -31.07
N ILE A 12 2.10 2.40 -29.95
CA ILE A 12 1.49 2.11 -28.64
C ILE A 12 0.42 3.16 -28.30
N PHE A 13 0.70 4.44 -28.49
CA PHE A 13 -0.29 5.50 -28.27
C PHE A 13 -1.49 5.42 -29.22
N ALA A 14 -1.29 5.03 -30.48
CA ALA A 14 -2.38 4.85 -31.44
C ALA A 14 -3.25 3.63 -31.11
N ILE A 15 -2.65 2.52 -30.73
CA ILE A 15 -3.33 1.32 -30.24
C ILE A 15 -4.16 1.65 -29.00
N VAL A 16 -3.59 2.43 -28.10
CA VAL A 16 -4.19 2.88 -26.85
C VAL A 16 -5.36 3.84 -27.09
N LYS A 17 -5.20 4.83 -27.96
CA LYS A 17 -6.23 5.80 -28.32
C LYS A 17 -7.45 5.14 -28.97
N ASN A 18 -7.28 4.00 -29.59
CA ASN A 18 -8.33 3.23 -30.24
C ASN A 18 -8.93 2.11 -29.36
N GLY A 19 -8.73 2.18 -28.03
CA GLY A 19 -9.24 1.16 -27.10
C GLY A 19 -8.48 -0.17 -27.15
N GLY A 20 -7.20 -0.13 -27.51
CA GLY A 20 -6.34 -1.32 -27.71
C GLY A 20 -6.26 -2.27 -26.53
N LEU A 21 -6.46 -1.79 -25.29
CA LEU A 21 -6.50 -2.67 -24.14
C LEU A 21 -7.71 -3.61 -24.12
N GLN A 22 -8.79 -3.31 -24.84
CA GLN A 22 -9.95 -4.22 -24.90
C GLN A 22 -9.63 -5.56 -25.59
N TYR A 23 -8.64 -5.59 -26.47
CA TYR A 23 -8.22 -6.80 -27.17
C TYR A 23 -7.28 -7.69 -26.36
N LEU A 24 -6.71 -7.17 -25.25
CA LEU A 24 -5.85 -7.93 -24.37
C LEU A 24 -6.66 -8.80 -23.41
N THR A 25 -6.18 -10.02 -23.19
CA THR A 25 -6.69 -10.89 -22.13
C THR A 25 -6.40 -10.28 -20.75
N PRO A 26 -7.12 -10.66 -19.69
CA PRO A 26 -6.82 -10.17 -18.35
C PRO A 26 -5.38 -10.44 -17.89
N TRP A 27 -4.79 -11.57 -18.27
CA TRP A 27 -3.39 -11.90 -17.96
C TRP A 27 -2.38 -10.99 -18.66
N GLU A 28 -2.61 -10.69 -19.93
CA GLU A 28 -1.80 -9.73 -20.69
C GLU A 28 -1.91 -8.32 -20.11
N LYS A 29 -3.11 -7.93 -19.64
CA LYS A 29 -3.31 -6.66 -18.91
C LYS A 29 -2.53 -6.59 -17.61
N ILE A 30 -2.48 -7.70 -16.85
CA ILE A 30 -1.69 -7.80 -15.62
C ILE A 30 -0.20 -7.63 -15.96
N ALA A 31 0.30 -8.36 -16.95
CA ALA A 31 1.70 -8.27 -17.36
C ALA A 31 2.06 -6.84 -17.84
N LEU A 32 1.20 -6.23 -18.66
CA LEU A 32 1.37 -4.84 -19.11
C LEU A 32 1.37 -3.85 -17.94
N PHE A 33 0.47 -4.02 -16.98
CA PHE A 33 0.38 -3.15 -15.82
C PHE A 33 1.63 -3.25 -14.93
N ILE A 34 2.10 -4.47 -14.68
CA ILE A 34 3.36 -4.69 -13.93
C ILE A 34 4.55 -4.06 -14.65
N ALA A 35 4.65 -4.24 -15.97
CA ALA A 35 5.69 -3.62 -16.77
C ALA A 35 5.62 -2.08 -16.72
N LEU A 36 4.42 -1.51 -16.76
CA LEU A 36 4.20 -0.06 -16.64
C LEU A 36 4.63 0.46 -15.26
N CYS A 37 4.28 -0.25 -14.17
CA CYS A 37 4.73 0.09 -12.83
C CYS A 37 6.26 0.06 -12.73
N PHE A 38 6.89 -1.00 -13.25
CA PHE A 38 8.34 -1.17 -13.22
C PHE A 38 9.08 -0.08 -14.02
N LEU A 39 8.66 0.16 -15.27
CA LEU A 39 9.29 1.18 -16.12
C LEU A 39 9.12 2.60 -15.55
N SER A 40 7.93 2.89 -15.02
CA SER A 40 7.67 4.17 -14.37
C SER A 40 8.48 4.33 -13.08
N SER A 41 8.63 3.26 -12.28
CA SER A 41 9.49 3.23 -11.09
C SER A 41 10.94 3.55 -11.44
N LEU A 42 11.48 2.92 -12.48
CA LEU A 42 12.85 3.20 -12.95
C LEU A 42 13.01 4.66 -13.41
N LEU A 43 12.05 5.18 -14.17
CA LEU A 43 12.09 6.56 -14.64
C LEU A 43 12.08 7.55 -13.46
N PHE A 44 11.19 7.36 -12.50
CA PHE A 44 11.09 8.23 -11.33
C PHE A 44 12.25 8.05 -10.35
N GLY A 45 12.85 6.86 -10.28
CA GLY A 45 14.10 6.61 -9.56
C GLY A 45 15.26 7.41 -10.15
N LEU A 46 15.46 7.34 -11.47
CA LEU A 46 16.49 8.10 -12.18
C LEU A 46 16.26 9.62 -12.08
N LEU A 47 15.02 10.07 -12.25
CA LEU A 47 14.63 11.47 -12.07
C LEU A 47 14.90 11.93 -10.63
N GLY A 48 14.54 11.12 -9.65
CA GLY A 48 14.79 11.40 -8.24
C GLY A 48 16.29 11.53 -7.95
N ALA A 49 17.09 10.60 -8.44
CA ALA A 49 18.54 10.64 -8.28
C ALA A 49 19.16 11.90 -8.92
N SER A 50 18.73 12.24 -10.14
CA SER A 50 19.24 13.41 -10.87
C SER A 50 18.90 14.76 -10.21
N ILE A 51 17.82 14.80 -9.42
CA ILE A 51 17.41 16.01 -8.68
C ILE A 51 18.01 16.03 -7.26
N ALA A 52 17.98 14.89 -6.56
CA ALA A 52 18.38 14.81 -5.15
C ALA A 52 19.87 15.07 -4.95
N SER A 53 20.73 14.47 -5.78
CA SER A 53 22.17 14.63 -5.66
C SER A 53 22.62 16.10 -5.73
N PRO A 54 22.27 16.90 -6.75
CA PRO A 54 22.65 18.32 -6.78
C PRO A 54 21.93 19.17 -5.74
N LEU A 55 20.70 18.80 -5.32
CA LEU A 55 19.90 19.60 -4.38
C LEU A 55 20.39 19.48 -2.94
N PHE A 56 20.82 18.28 -2.53
CA PHE A 56 21.19 17.99 -1.14
C PHE A 56 22.67 17.66 -0.96
N GLY A 57 23.44 17.57 -2.06
CA GLY A 57 24.89 17.25 -2.00
C GLY A 57 25.17 15.80 -1.59
N ILE A 58 24.18 14.89 -1.72
CA ILE A 58 24.30 13.46 -1.37
C ILE A 58 24.46 12.65 -2.64
N ASP A 59 25.51 11.82 -2.70
CA ASP A 59 25.62 10.83 -3.76
C ASP A 59 24.62 9.69 -3.51
N VAL A 60 23.52 9.67 -4.27
CA VAL A 60 22.47 8.66 -4.14
C VAL A 60 22.91 7.26 -4.54
N TYR A 61 24.03 7.11 -5.23
CA TYR A 61 24.64 5.83 -5.58
C TYR A 61 25.65 5.35 -4.52
N ASN A 62 26.02 6.22 -3.58
CA ASN A 62 26.84 5.86 -2.42
C ASN A 62 25.94 5.40 -1.28
N TYR A 63 25.85 4.09 -1.09
CA TYR A 63 25.00 3.48 -0.05
C TYR A 63 25.27 4.07 1.35
N ASN A 64 26.53 4.29 1.72
CA ASN A 64 26.89 4.80 3.05
C ASN A 64 26.42 6.24 3.27
N GLU A 65 26.48 7.09 2.25
CA GLU A 65 25.95 8.46 2.33
C GLU A 65 24.42 8.43 2.41
N LEU A 66 23.77 7.69 1.52
CA LEU A 66 22.33 7.63 1.45
C LEU A 66 21.70 7.06 2.72
N THR A 67 22.36 6.09 3.37
CA THR A 67 21.85 5.44 4.59
C THR A 67 22.35 6.09 5.89
N ASN A 68 23.13 7.17 5.81
CA ASN A 68 23.55 7.94 6.99
C ASN A 68 22.41 8.76 7.56
N LEU A 69 21.52 8.11 8.31
CA LEU A 69 20.33 8.74 8.91
C LEU A 69 20.66 9.66 10.11
N GLY A 70 21.94 9.84 10.45
CA GLY A 70 22.43 10.91 11.32
C GLY A 70 22.54 12.26 10.61
N ASP A 71 22.67 12.25 9.28
CA ASP A 71 22.73 13.45 8.46
C ASP A 71 21.35 13.89 7.98
N LYS A 72 21.09 15.21 8.06
CA LYS A 72 19.80 15.80 7.69
C LYS A 72 19.56 15.79 6.19
N ASP A 73 20.59 15.92 5.39
CA ASP A 73 20.46 15.97 3.94
C ASP A 73 20.29 14.57 3.36
N SER A 74 20.87 13.54 3.97
CA SER A 74 20.59 12.14 3.69
C SER A 74 19.11 11.82 3.97
N ILE A 75 18.56 12.24 5.12
CA ILE A 75 17.13 12.06 5.45
C ILE A 75 16.23 12.78 4.44
N ARG A 76 16.55 14.01 4.02
CA ARG A 76 15.78 14.77 3.01
C ARG A 76 15.82 14.08 1.65
N THR A 77 17.00 13.59 1.26
CA THR A 77 17.20 12.81 0.04
C THR A 77 16.31 11.58 0.03
N VAL A 78 16.37 10.75 1.06
CA VAL A 78 15.55 9.53 1.17
C VAL A 78 14.05 9.86 1.15
N LYS A 79 13.61 10.93 1.83
CA LYS A 79 12.21 11.37 1.81
C LYS A 79 11.75 11.76 0.40
N MET A 80 12.56 12.50 -0.34
CA MET A 80 12.26 12.89 -1.71
C MET A 80 12.23 11.68 -2.65
N LEU A 81 13.21 10.80 -2.55
CA LEU A 81 13.26 9.57 -3.33
C LEU A 81 12.04 8.68 -3.08
N ASN A 82 11.67 8.49 -1.81
CA ASN A 82 10.46 7.73 -1.45
C ASN A 82 9.18 8.35 -2.01
N PHE A 83 9.04 9.67 -1.95
CA PHE A 83 7.90 10.37 -2.55
C PHE A 83 7.81 10.11 -4.05
N LEU A 84 8.90 10.35 -4.78
CA LEU A 84 8.95 10.14 -6.22
C LEU A 84 8.74 8.67 -6.60
N PHE A 85 9.32 7.75 -5.83
CA PHE A 85 9.11 6.32 -6.01
C PHE A 85 7.63 5.94 -5.89
N HIS A 86 6.91 6.44 -4.88
CA HIS A 86 5.47 6.15 -4.72
C HIS A 86 4.63 6.74 -5.86
N ILE A 87 4.94 7.98 -6.29
CA ILE A 87 4.25 8.56 -7.44
C ILE A 87 4.50 7.73 -8.70
N GLY A 88 5.77 7.39 -8.97
CA GLY A 88 6.17 6.66 -10.17
C GLY A 88 5.72 5.21 -10.18
N THR A 89 5.73 4.52 -9.04
CA THR A 89 5.42 3.08 -8.96
C THR A 89 3.93 2.81 -8.82
N PHE A 90 3.20 3.64 -8.07
CA PHE A 90 1.83 3.33 -7.67
C PHE A 90 0.79 4.27 -8.27
N ILE A 91 0.97 5.59 -8.19
CA ILE A 91 -0.08 6.55 -8.56
C ILE A 91 -0.14 6.72 -10.07
N LEU A 92 0.97 7.13 -10.70
CA LEU A 92 0.98 7.44 -12.13
C LEU A 92 0.63 6.23 -13.00
N PRO A 93 1.22 5.04 -12.81
CA PRO A 93 0.85 3.87 -13.61
C PRO A 93 -0.61 3.49 -13.50
N SER A 94 -1.20 3.57 -12.29
CA SER A 94 -2.61 3.23 -12.08
C SER A 94 -3.54 4.18 -12.84
N ILE A 95 -3.26 5.49 -12.78
CA ILE A 95 -4.04 6.51 -13.50
C ILE A 95 -3.89 6.33 -15.02
N LEU A 96 -2.65 6.12 -15.49
CA LEU A 96 -2.38 5.89 -16.91
C LEU A 96 -3.09 4.63 -17.40
N PHE A 97 -2.93 3.52 -16.68
CA PHE A 97 -3.56 2.25 -17.05
C PHE A 97 -5.09 2.37 -17.11
N ALA A 98 -5.71 3.05 -16.13
CA ALA A 98 -7.13 3.29 -16.14
C ALA A 98 -7.59 4.15 -17.34
N LYS A 99 -6.82 5.20 -17.68
CA LYS A 99 -7.09 6.03 -18.87
C LYS A 99 -6.95 5.25 -20.20
N LEU A 100 -6.06 4.28 -20.23
CA LEU A 100 -5.82 3.44 -21.41
C LEU A 100 -6.87 2.34 -21.56
N GLY A 101 -7.43 1.87 -20.44
CA GLY A 101 -8.32 0.71 -20.38
C GLY A 101 -9.81 1.01 -20.27
N ALA A 102 -10.18 2.25 -19.95
CA ALA A 102 -11.56 2.61 -19.68
C ALA A 102 -11.95 3.98 -20.24
N PHE A 103 -13.21 4.07 -20.69
CA PHE A 103 -13.80 5.35 -21.11
C PHE A 103 -13.90 6.34 -19.93
N GLU A 104 -14.21 5.82 -18.73
CA GLU A 104 -14.27 6.58 -17.48
C GLU A 104 -13.25 6.02 -16.46
N PRO A 105 -12.06 6.61 -16.37
CA PRO A 105 -11.00 6.14 -15.43
C PRO A 105 -11.43 6.11 -13.97
N SER A 106 -12.28 7.05 -13.56
CA SER A 106 -12.82 7.14 -12.19
C SER A 106 -13.76 5.98 -11.84
N ASP A 107 -14.50 5.46 -12.80
CA ASP A 107 -15.31 4.25 -12.60
C ASP A 107 -14.43 3.01 -12.55
N TYR A 108 -13.40 2.94 -13.40
CA TYR A 108 -12.44 1.84 -13.41
C TYR A 108 -11.73 1.70 -12.07
N LEU A 109 -11.25 2.82 -11.50
CA LEU A 109 -10.53 2.87 -10.22
C LEU A 109 -11.47 2.92 -9.00
N LEU A 110 -12.80 2.85 -9.18
CA LEU A 110 -13.80 2.93 -8.12
C LEU A 110 -13.73 4.22 -7.29
N THR A 111 -13.26 5.32 -7.90
CA THR A 111 -13.07 6.63 -7.25
C THR A 111 -14.25 7.59 -7.48
N LYS A 112 -15.16 7.31 -8.43
CA LYS A 112 -16.25 8.22 -8.86
C LYS A 112 -17.20 8.61 -7.73
N LYS A 113 -17.50 7.70 -6.81
CA LYS A 113 -18.42 7.94 -5.70
C LYS A 113 -17.64 8.15 -4.39
N PRO A 114 -17.64 9.37 -3.82
CA PRO A 114 -16.97 9.63 -2.55
C PRO A 114 -17.63 8.85 -1.40
N PRO A 115 -16.94 8.74 -0.24
CA PRO A 115 -17.50 8.11 0.95
C PRO A 115 -18.72 8.87 1.46
N GLN A 116 -19.69 8.15 2.02
CA GLN A 116 -20.86 8.75 2.66
C GLN A 116 -20.54 9.08 4.12
N ARG A 117 -21.00 10.23 4.62
CA ARG A 117 -20.77 10.67 6.00
C ARG A 117 -21.28 9.66 7.03
N THR A 118 -22.42 9.01 6.76
CA THR A 118 -23.03 7.96 7.59
C THR A 118 -22.15 6.71 7.73
N SER A 119 -21.23 6.48 6.79
CA SER A 119 -20.32 5.34 6.84
C SER A 119 -19.06 5.59 7.67
N ILE A 120 -18.82 6.83 8.12
CA ILE A 120 -17.59 7.16 8.89
C ILE A 120 -17.54 6.36 10.19
N LEU A 121 -18.64 6.30 10.93
CA LEU A 121 -18.68 5.50 12.18
C LEU A 121 -18.40 4.02 11.92
N ILE A 122 -18.96 3.46 10.85
CA ILE A 122 -18.74 2.07 10.45
C ILE A 122 -17.26 1.82 10.14
N ILE A 123 -16.62 2.76 9.44
CA ILE A 123 -15.20 2.69 9.11
C ILE A 123 -14.32 2.80 10.36
N LEU A 124 -14.69 3.65 11.33
CA LEU A 124 -13.96 3.74 12.61
C LEU A 124 -14.09 2.46 13.46
N LEU A 125 -15.29 1.86 13.50
CA LEU A 125 -15.48 0.56 14.16
C LEU A 125 -14.66 -0.54 13.48
N LEU A 126 -14.65 -0.53 12.15
CA LEU A 126 -13.86 -1.48 11.37
C LEU A 126 -12.35 -1.24 11.55
N PHE A 127 -11.91 0.02 11.62
CA PHE A 127 -10.51 0.37 11.90
C PHE A 127 -10.08 -0.17 13.26
N PHE A 128 -10.88 0.03 14.32
CA PHE A 128 -10.60 -0.54 15.64
C PHE A 128 -10.47 -2.07 15.57
N ALA A 129 -11.45 -2.74 14.96
CA ALA A 129 -11.43 -4.20 14.83
C ALA A 129 -10.20 -4.70 14.07
N ILE A 130 -9.83 -4.04 12.95
CA ILE A 130 -8.65 -4.38 12.16
C ILE A 130 -7.38 -4.16 12.99
N THR A 131 -7.27 -3.06 13.75
CA THR A 131 -6.08 -2.78 14.58
C THR A 131 -5.88 -3.87 15.63
N VAL A 132 -6.93 -4.27 16.34
CA VAL A 132 -6.86 -5.36 17.36
C VAL A 132 -6.47 -6.69 16.70
N LEU A 133 -7.10 -7.05 15.58
CA LEU A 133 -6.78 -8.29 14.85
C LEU A 133 -5.36 -8.26 14.29
N ASN A 134 -4.90 -7.12 13.80
CA ASN A 134 -3.56 -6.94 13.27
C ASN A 134 -2.49 -7.18 14.35
N ASP A 135 -2.72 -6.69 15.58
CA ASP A 135 -1.85 -6.95 16.72
C ASP A 135 -1.77 -8.45 17.06
N TRP A 136 -2.91 -9.15 17.04
CA TRP A 136 -2.94 -10.60 17.22
C TRP A 136 -2.17 -11.35 16.13
N PHE A 137 -2.32 -10.96 14.86
CA PHE A 137 -1.55 -11.54 13.77
C PHE A 137 -0.06 -11.23 13.86
N ALA A 138 0.31 -10.04 14.36
CA ALA A 138 1.70 -9.69 14.63
C ALA A 138 2.29 -10.58 15.73
N ALA A 139 1.55 -10.80 16.81
CA ALA A 139 1.97 -11.70 17.89
C ALA A 139 2.13 -13.16 17.41
N ILE A 140 1.24 -13.64 16.55
CA ILE A 140 1.37 -14.97 15.92
C ILE A 140 2.59 -14.99 15.01
N ASN A 141 2.77 -13.98 14.17
CA ASN A 141 3.89 -13.89 13.23
C ASN A 141 5.25 -13.90 13.96
N ALA A 142 5.33 -13.20 15.10
CA ALA A 142 6.55 -13.14 15.92
C ALA A 142 6.92 -14.49 16.56
N GLN A 143 5.97 -15.41 16.68
CA GLN A 143 6.21 -16.77 17.22
C GLN A 143 6.61 -17.78 16.14
N LEU A 144 6.56 -17.39 14.85
CA LEU A 144 6.95 -18.28 13.76
C LEU A 144 8.46 -18.46 13.75
N ASP A 145 8.90 -19.67 14.06
CA ASP A 145 10.30 -20.07 14.00
C ASP A 145 10.67 -20.45 12.56
N LEU A 146 11.68 -19.80 12.01
CA LEU A 146 12.22 -20.14 10.68
C LEU A 146 13.49 -20.96 10.76
N SER A 147 13.96 -21.30 11.95
CA SER A 147 15.20 -22.06 12.14
C SER A 147 15.14 -23.46 11.50
N PHE A 148 13.91 -23.98 11.27
CA PHE A 148 13.69 -25.25 10.56
C PHE A 148 14.05 -25.17 9.06
N ILE A 149 14.04 -23.96 8.46
CA ILE A 149 14.48 -23.74 7.08
C ILE A 149 16.00 -23.50 7.08
N SER A 150 16.46 -22.49 7.82
CA SER A 150 17.86 -22.15 8.02
C SER A 150 17.99 -21.20 9.22
N LYS A 151 18.96 -21.47 10.09
CA LYS A 151 19.31 -20.56 11.21
C LYS A 151 19.89 -19.25 10.71
N GLU A 152 20.74 -19.33 9.69
CA GLU A 152 21.40 -18.19 9.06
C GLU A 152 20.35 -17.25 8.44
N LEU A 153 19.33 -17.78 7.77
CA LEU A 153 18.22 -17.00 7.21
C LEU A 153 17.43 -16.29 8.31
N GLN A 154 17.16 -16.97 9.42
CA GLN A 154 16.46 -16.37 10.55
C GLN A 154 17.27 -15.22 11.17
N GLU A 155 18.57 -15.42 11.40
CA GLU A 155 19.46 -14.39 11.92
C GLU A 155 19.53 -13.17 10.99
N GLU A 156 19.61 -13.39 9.69
CA GLU A 156 19.59 -12.33 8.68
C GLU A 156 18.28 -11.53 8.71
N ILE A 157 17.13 -12.21 8.82
CA ILE A 157 15.82 -11.55 8.94
C ILE A 157 15.74 -10.66 10.18
N TYR A 158 16.18 -11.16 11.35
CA TYR A 158 16.19 -10.38 12.59
C TYR A 158 17.16 -9.20 12.51
N TYR A 159 18.34 -9.40 11.95
CA TYR A 159 19.31 -8.34 11.73
C TYR A 159 18.77 -7.22 10.84
N ASN A 160 18.18 -7.59 9.70
CA ASN A 160 17.57 -6.65 8.77
C ASN A 160 16.35 -5.91 9.38
N GLN A 161 15.59 -6.58 10.26
CA GLN A 161 14.50 -5.95 11.01
C GLN A 161 15.04 -4.88 11.96
N ALA A 162 16.06 -5.19 12.76
CA ALA A 162 16.66 -4.24 13.71
C ALA A 162 17.24 -3.00 13.02
N ILE A 163 17.87 -3.17 11.84
CA ILE A 163 18.35 -2.04 11.03
C ILE A 163 17.20 -1.17 10.56
N ARG A 164 16.09 -1.77 10.09
CA ARG A 164 14.90 -1.03 9.64
C ARG A 164 14.28 -0.23 10.77
N ASP A 165 14.08 -0.83 11.94
CA ASP A 165 13.46 -0.17 13.09
C ASP A 165 14.26 1.06 13.52
N LYS A 166 15.59 0.92 13.56
CA LYS A 166 16.51 2.04 13.81
C LYS A 166 16.38 3.13 12.73
N SER A 167 16.29 2.73 11.48
CA SER A 167 16.16 3.63 10.34
C SER A 167 14.83 4.40 10.37
N ILE A 168 13.70 3.72 10.60
CA ILE A 168 12.39 4.34 10.73
C ILE A 168 12.35 5.33 11.87
N SER A 169 12.92 4.96 13.04
CA SER A 169 13.01 5.86 14.19
C SER A 169 13.75 7.16 13.85
N SER A 170 14.88 7.09 13.15
CA SER A 170 15.63 8.27 12.70
C SER A 170 14.86 9.12 11.68
N TYR A 171 14.14 8.45 10.77
CA TYR A 171 13.35 9.08 9.72
C TYR A 171 12.17 9.91 10.25
N ILE A 172 11.51 9.45 11.31
CA ILE A 172 10.32 10.11 11.89
C ILE A 172 10.65 11.50 12.45
N GLY A 173 11.80 11.66 13.13
CA GLY A 173 12.17 12.92 13.77
C GLY A 173 11.26 13.28 14.95
N SER A 174 11.57 14.40 15.65
CA SER A 174 10.86 14.82 16.86
C SER A 174 10.09 16.16 16.74
N SER A 175 10.14 16.83 15.58
CA SER A 175 9.43 18.10 15.38
C SER A 175 8.04 17.89 14.80
N TRP A 176 7.07 18.76 15.16
CA TRP A 176 5.73 18.74 14.58
C TRP A 176 5.72 18.94 13.06
N LYS A 177 6.69 19.70 12.53
CA LYS A 177 6.89 19.83 11.08
C LYS A 177 7.27 18.49 10.45
N SER A 178 8.19 17.73 11.08
CA SER A 178 8.55 16.39 10.62
C SER A 178 7.37 15.44 10.72
N PHE A 179 6.59 15.51 11.79
CA PHE A 179 5.37 14.73 11.94
C PHE A 179 4.39 14.95 10.78
N GLY A 180 4.03 16.22 10.50
CA GLY A 180 3.13 16.54 9.39
C GLY A 180 3.66 16.09 8.03
N LEU A 181 4.96 16.25 7.78
CA LEU A 181 5.60 15.76 6.56
C LEU A 181 5.56 14.23 6.47
N ASN A 182 5.79 13.51 7.57
CA ASN A 182 5.74 12.05 7.58
C ASN A 182 4.30 11.53 7.44
N ILE A 183 3.30 12.18 8.01
CA ILE A 183 1.89 11.85 7.74
C ILE A 183 1.60 11.96 6.23
N PHE A 184 2.07 13.00 5.58
CA PHE A 184 1.90 13.15 4.14
C PHE A 184 2.65 12.05 3.35
N LEU A 185 3.94 11.85 3.63
CA LEU A 185 4.80 10.96 2.84
C LEU A 185 4.58 9.48 3.12
N LEU A 186 4.28 9.09 4.37
CA LEU A 186 4.23 7.70 4.81
C LEU A 186 2.80 7.20 5.11
N ALA A 187 1.81 8.09 5.21
CA ALA A 187 0.43 7.67 5.41
C ALA A 187 -0.46 8.05 4.22
N ILE A 188 -0.50 9.31 3.79
CA ILE A 188 -1.43 9.74 2.73
C ILE A 188 -1.00 9.18 1.37
N ILE A 189 0.25 9.41 0.97
CA ILE A 189 0.74 9.00 -0.37
C ILE A 189 0.70 7.50 -0.57
N PRO A 190 1.20 6.65 0.37
CA PRO A 190 1.08 5.20 0.24
C PRO A 190 -0.37 4.72 0.24
N ALA A 191 -1.23 5.23 1.14
CA ALA A 191 -2.63 4.84 1.19
C ALA A 191 -3.39 5.11 -0.13
N ILE A 192 -3.07 6.20 -0.82
CA ILE A 192 -3.65 6.47 -2.14
C ILE A 192 -3.02 5.57 -3.20
N GLY A 193 -1.69 5.56 -3.31
CA GLY A 193 -0.99 4.90 -4.40
C GLY A 193 -1.15 3.39 -4.37
N GLU A 194 -0.93 2.78 -3.22
CA GLU A 194 -1.02 1.33 -3.07
C GLU A 194 -2.46 0.84 -3.26
N GLU A 195 -3.47 1.54 -2.74
CA GLU A 195 -4.86 1.16 -2.98
C GLU A 195 -5.22 1.26 -4.47
N LEU A 196 -4.75 2.28 -5.19
CA LEU A 196 -4.97 2.38 -6.64
C LEU A 196 -4.40 1.17 -7.39
N VAL A 197 -3.17 0.74 -7.06
CA VAL A 197 -2.55 -0.43 -7.68
C VAL A 197 -3.29 -1.71 -7.30
N PHE A 198 -3.44 -1.96 -6.00
CA PHE A 198 -3.90 -3.27 -5.52
C PHE A 198 -5.41 -3.44 -5.67
N ARG A 199 -6.22 -2.46 -5.28
CA ARG A 199 -7.70 -2.58 -5.31
C ARG A 199 -8.30 -1.98 -6.58
N GLY A 200 -7.71 -0.88 -7.06
CA GLY A 200 -8.16 -0.24 -8.30
C GLY A 200 -7.86 -1.06 -9.54
N VAL A 201 -6.67 -1.67 -9.63
CA VAL A 201 -6.23 -2.39 -10.84
C VAL A 201 -6.07 -3.88 -10.62
N LEU A 202 -5.13 -4.33 -9.78
CA LEU A 202 -4.74 -5.75 -9.70
C LEU A 202 -5.88 -6.65 -9.24
N GLN A 203 -6.58 -6.33 -8.15
CA GLN A 203 -7.70 -7.13 -7.65
C GLN A 203 -8.79 -7.32 -8.73
N ASN A 204 -9.08 -6.26 -9.47
CA ASN A 204 -10.04 -6.30 -10.57
C ASN A 204 -9.56 -7.22 -11.72
N LEU A 205 -8.31 -7.06 -12.15
CA LEU A 205 -7.74 -7.89 -13.22
C LEU A 205 -7.63 -9.36 -12.83
N ILE A 206 -7.20 -9.66 -11.59
CA ILE A 206 -7.13 -11.03 -11.07
C ILE A 206 -8.53 -11.66 -10.97
N ALA A 207 -9.55 -10.89 -10.55
CA ALA A 207 -10.94 -11.37 -10.56
C ALA A 207 -11.40 -11.73 -11.96
N LYS A 208 -11.11 -10.89 -12.97
CA LYS A 208 -11.41 -11.15 -14.38
C LYS A 208 -10.64 -12.35 -14.94
N ALA A 209 -9.38 -12.48 -14.58
CA ALA A 209 -8.52 -13.57 -15.03
C ALA A 209 -8.92 -14.94 -14.46
N SER A 210 -9.20 -14.98 -13.16
CA SER A 210 -9.49 -16.20 -12.43
C SER A 210 -10.97 -16.59 -12.42
N GLN A 211 -11.88 -15.64 -12.73
CA GLN A 211 -13.34 -15.76 -12.56
C GLN A 211 -13.75 -16.06 -11.10
N LYS A 212 -12.86 -15.75 -10.11
CA LYS A 212 -13.07 -16.05 -8.68
C LYS A 212 -12.78 -14.83 -7.85
N ILE A 213 -13.84 -14.14 -7.40
CA ILE A 213 -13.74 -12.86 -6.71
C ILE A 213 -13.03 -12.96 -5.35
N HIS A 214 -13.27 -14.00 -4.57
CA HIS A 214 -12.60 -14.21 -3.29
C HIS A 214 -11.11 -14.54 -3.47
N LEU A 215 -10.77 -15.33 -4.48
CA LEU A 215 -9.39 -15.62 -4.83
C LEU A 215 -8.64 -14.32 -5.19
N SER A 216 -9.29 -13.38 -5.90
CA SER A 216 -8.64 -12.12 -6.25
C SER A 216 -8.30 -11.28 -5.02
N VAL A 217 -9.15 -11.27 -3.99
CA VAL A 217 -8.87 -10.57 -2.72
C VAL A 217 -7.65 -11.18 -2.02
N TRP A 218 -7.68 -12.50 -1.79
CA TRP A 218 -6.61 -13.18 -1.07
C TRP A 218 -5.27 -13.16 -1.83
N PHE A 219 -5.31 -13.37 -3.15
CA PHE A 219 -4.09 -13.34 -3.95
C PHE A 219 -3.49 -11.93 -4.06
N THR A 220 -4.32 -10.90 -4.19
CA THR A 220 -3.86 -9.50 -4.15
C THR A 220 -3.29 -9.14 -2.78
N ALA A 221 -3.90 -9.61 -1.69
CA ALA A 221 -3.38 -9.42 -0.35
C ALA A 221 -2.02 -10.11 -0.13
N PHE A 222 -1.85 -11.32 -0.70
CA PHE A 222 -0.58 -12.02 -0.68
C PHE A 222 0.51 -11.22 -1.40
N ILE A 223 0.24 -10.75 -2.62
CA ILE A 223 1.18 -9.92 -3.38
C ILE A 223 1.51 -8.64 -2.58
N PHE A 224 0.48 -7.98 -2.01
CA PHE A 224 0.65 -6.78 -1.19
C PHE A 224 1.61 -7.01 -0.01
N ALA A 225 1.45 -8.09 0.75
CA ALA A 225 2.35 -8.41 1.86
C ALA A 225 3.76 -8.80 1.37
N PHE A 226 3.82 -9.60 0.29
CA PHE A 226 5.07 -10.15 -0.23
C PHE A 226 6.04 -9.09 -0.76
N ILE A 227 5.55 -8.09 -1.50
CA ILE A 227 6.41 -7.07 -2.10
C ILE A 227 7.08 -6.14 -1.08
N HIS A 228 6.66 -6.18 0.19
CA HIS A 228 7.31 -5.41 1.25
C HIS A 228 8.60 -6.05 1.76
N PHE A 229 8.85 -7.32 1.42
CA PHE A 229 10.04 -8.07 1.86
C PHE A 229 10.30 -8.00 3.37
N GLN A 230 9.23 -7.98 4.17
CA GLN A 230 9.26 -7.86 5.63
C GLN A 230 8.57 -9.06 6.27
N TYR A 231 9.37 -10.09 6.58
CA TYR A 231 8.83 -11.34 7.12
C TYR A 231 8.14 -11.16 8.46
N MET A 232 8.72 -10.34 9.36
CA MET A 232 8.17 -10.12 10.70
C MET A 232 6.80 -9.44 10.71
N ASP A 233 6.42 -8.80 9.61
CA ASP A 233 5.15 -8.12 9.40
C ASP A 233 4.28 -8.78 8.32
N PHE A 234 4.64 -9.99 7.87
CA PHE A 234 3.97 -10.61 6.73
C PHE A 234 2.52 -10.94 7.02
N LEU A 235 2.24 -11.70 8.10
CA LEU A 235 0.87 -12.09 8.44
C LEU A 235 -0.04 -10.89 8.73
N PRO A 236 0.33 -9.94 9.61
CA PRO A 236 -0.52 -8.78 9.85
C PRO A 236 -0.80 -8.00 8.56
N ARG A 237 0.21 -7.81 7.71
CA ARG A 237 0.05 -7.09 6.43
C ARG A 237 -0.80 -7.86 5.42
N PHE A 238 -0.68 -9.18 5.39
CA PHE A 238 -1.51 -10.04 4.55
C PHE A 238 -3.00 -9.94 4.91
N PHE A 239 -3.33 -10.05 6.20
CA PHE A 239 -4.72 -9.92 6.67
C PHE A 239 -5.25 -8.49 6.54
N LEU A 240 -4.42 -7.48 6.78
CA LEU A 240 -4.75 -6.08 6.51
C LEU A 240 -5.09 -5.88 5.03
N GLY A 241 -4.26 -6.44 4.16
CA GLY A 241 -4.48 -6.46 2.72
C GLY A 241 -5.80 -7.11 2.33
N ALA A 242 -6.14 -8.26 2.91
CA ALA A 242 -7.41 -8.93 2.66
C ALA A 242 -8.61 -8.11 3.17
N ALA A 243 -8.50 -7.52 4.37
CA ALA A 243 -9.54 -6.65 4.93
C ALA A 243 -9.86 -5.46 4.01
N PHE A 244 -8.84 -4.76 3.52
CA PHE A 244 -9.01 -3.66 2.57
C PHE A 244 -9.64 -4.14 1.27
N GLY A 245 -9.22 -5.30 0.74
CA GLY A 245 -9.81 -5.91 -0.44
C GLY A 245 -11.29 -6.22 -0.28
N TYR A 246 -11.69 -6.78 0.85
CA TYR A 246 -13.10 -7.05 1.17
C TYR A 246 -13.91 -5.77 1.38
N VAL A 247 -13.35 -4.72 1.98
CA VAL A 247 -14.04 -3.43 2.12
C VAL A 247 -14.38 -2.86 0.74
N VAL A 248 -13.47 -2.92 -0.22
CA VAL A 248 -13.74 -2.47 -1.59
C VAL A 248 -14.79 -3.36 -2.26
N LEU A 249 -14.69 -4.67 -2.10
CA LEU A 249 -15.66 -5.63 -2.62
C LEU A 249 -17.09 -5.38 -2.10
N LEU A 250 -17.22 -5.10 -0.82
CA LEU A 250 -18.53 -4.89 -0.15
C LEU A 250 -19.12 -3.51 -0.44
N THR A 251 -18.29 -2.49 -0.60
CA THR A 251 -18.75 -1.10 -0.73
C THR A 251 -18.77 -0.59 -2.17
N GLY A 252 -18.00 -1.21 -3.07
CA GLY A 252 -17.78 -0.71 -4.43
C GLY A 252 -17.01 0.61 -4.48
N LYS A 253 -16.30 0.99 -3.40
CA LYS A 253 -15.64 2.28 -3.29
C LYS A 253 -14.24 2.10 -2.69
N ILE A 254 -13.23 2.50 -3.43
CA ILE A 254 -11.84 2.43 -2.99
C ILE A 254 -11.52 3.41 -1.85
N TRP A 255 -12.29 4.49 -1.71
CA TRP A 255 -12.08 5.51 -0.68
C TRP A 255 -12.07 4.95 0.74
N TYR A 256 -12.88 3.94 1.02
CA TYR A 256 -12.94 3.34 2.35
C TYR A 256 -11.67 2.57 2.70
N SER A 257 -11.10 1.84 1.74
CA SER A 257 -9.80 1.17 1.97
C SER A 257 -8.67 2.19 2.07
N MET A 258 -8.67 3.27 1.27
CA MET A 258 -7.72 4.37 1.41
C MET A 258 -7.77 5.03 2.79
N ILE A 259 -8.98 5.25 3.33
CA ILE A 259 -9.14 5.83 4.69
C ILE A 259 -8.61 4.86 5.75
N LEU A 260 -8.96 3.59 5.68
CA LEU A 260 -8.47 2.57 6.63
C LEU A 260 -6.95 2.42 6.56
N HIS A 261 -6.39 2.41 5.37
CA HIS A 261 -4.96 2.34 5.14
C HIS A 261 -4.24 3.58 5.69
N PHE A 262 -4.78 4.77 5.38
CA PHE A 262 -4.29 6.02 5.95
C PHE A 262 -4.30 6.00 7.49
N LEU A 263 -5.41 5.60 8.10
CA LEU A 263 -5.53 5.53 9.56
C LEU A 263 -4.54 4.55 10.17
N ASN A 264 -4.33 3.39 9.55
CA ASN A 264 -3.35 2.40 10.00
C ASN A 264 -1.92 2.98 9.98
N ASN A 265 -1.51 3.59 8.87
CA ASN A 265 -0.18 4.17 8.74
C ASN A 265 -0.02 5.41 9.63
N ALA A 266 -1.05 6.25 9.74
CA ALA A 266 -1.04 7.44 10.58
C ALA A 266 -0.93 7.08 12.07
N LEU A 267 -1.60 6.00 12.52
CA LEU A 267 -1.48 5.49 13.89
C LEU A 267 -0.04 5.06 14.18
N ALA A 268 0.59 4.30 13.30
CA ALA A 268 1.97 3.86 13.47
C ALA A 268 2.93 5.07 13.57
N ILE A 269 2.77 6.07 12.69
CA ILE A 269 3.58 7.29 12.71
C ILE A 269 3.33 8.08 14.01
N PHE A 270 2.08 8.18 14.46
CA PHE A 270 1.72 8.88 15.70
C PHE A 270 2.36 8.23 16.92
N ILE A 271 2.34 6.91 17.01
CA ILE A 271 2.97 6.16 18.10
C ILE A 271 4.48 6.40 18.11
N LEU A 272 5.15 6.18 16.98
CA LEU A 272 6.60 6.37 16.87
C LEU A 272 7.02 7.84 17.16
N PHE A 273 6.23 8.79 16.71
CA PHE A 273 6.45 10.20 17.03
C PHE A 273 6.25 10.49 18.53
N GLY A 274 5.24 9.89 19.14
CA GLY A 274 4.94 10.03 20.55
C GLY A 274 6.03 9.47 21.46
N ILE A 275 6.56 8.31 21.11
CA ILE A 275 7.72 7.70 21.78
C ILE A 275 8.93 8.65 21.68
N ARG A 276 9.22 9.13 20.46
CA ARG A 276 10.36 10.01 20.22
C ARG A 276 10.21 11.39 20.88
N LYS A 277 8.98 11.87 21.11
CA LYS A 277 8.64 13.09 21.85
C LYS A 277 8.62 12.88 23.36
N GLY A 278 8.55 11.64 23.83
CA GLY A 278 8.50 11.27 25.24
C GLY A 278 7.13 11.38 25.90
N PHE A 279 6.02 11.48 25.12
CA PHE A 279 4.67 11.44 25.70
C PHE A 279 3.99 10.07 25.56
N ILE A 280 4.62 9.12 24.86
CA ILE A 280 4.28 7.71 24.85
C ILE A 280 5.51 6.95 25.37
N ASP A 281 5.31 6.14 26.39
CA ASP A 281 6.37 5.27 26.92
C ASP A 281 6.51 4.04 26.01
N GLU A 282 7.71 3.78 25.53
CA GLU A 282 8.03 2.64 24.68
C GLU A 282 7.65 1.30 25.29
N SER A 283 7.74 1.17 26.63
CA SER A 283 7.36 -0.04 27.34
C SER A 283 5.85 -0.24 27.45
N SER A 284 5.05 0.82 27.35
CA SER A 284 3.60 0.82 27.56
C SER A 284 2.76 0.89 26.28
N TRP A 285 3.38 1.21 25.14
CA TRP A 285 2.62 1.39 23.90
C TRP A 285 2.17 0.06 23.27
N TRP A 286 2.82 -1.03 23.59
CA TRP A 286 2.31 -2.36 23.30
C TRP A 286 1.01 -2.57 24.09
N ILE A 287 -0.09 -2.10 23.53
CA ILE A 287 -1.40 -2.40 24.04
C ILE A 287 -1.55 -3.91 23.83
N ASN A 288 -1.26 -4.69 24.87
CA ASN A 288 -1.61 -6.10 24.87
C ASN A 288 -3.14 -6.18 24.81
N PHE A 289 -3.67 -6.23 23.60
CA PHE A 289 -5.08 -6.48 23.39
C PHE A 289 -5.42 -7.87 23.92
N GLY A 290 -5.84 -7.95 25.17
CA GLY A 290 -6.29 -9.19 25.79
C GLY A 290 -7.56 -9.74 25.14
N ALA A 291 -7.99 -10.92 25.58
CA ALA A 291 -9.16 -11.62 25.03
C ALA A 291 -10.43 -10.75 24.98
N VAL A 292 -10.62 -9.84 25.94
CA VAL A 292 -11.76 -8.91 25.97
C VAL A 292 -11.75 -7.98 24.74
N HIS A 293 -10.61 -7.41 24.40
CA HIS A 293 -10.49 -6.54 23.23
C HIS A 293 -10.72 -7.32 21.93
N LEU A 294 -10.26 -8.57 21.86
CA LEU A 294 -10.53 -9.46 20.72
C LEU A 294 -12.03 -9.72 20.54
N ILE A 295 -12.74 -10.01 21.64
CA ILE A 295 -14.21 -10.22 21.60
C ILE A 295 -14.90 -8.93 21.11
N ILE A 296 -14.53 -7.77 21.66
CA ILE A 296 -15.07 -6.47 21.25
C ILE A 296 -14.78 -6.21 19.76
N ALA A 297 -13.56 -6.49 19.31
CA ALA A 297 -13.18 -6.35 17.91
C ALA A 297 -13.99 -7.25 16.98
N ILE A 298 -14.22 -8.50 17.36
CA ILE A 298 -15.05 -9.44 16.59
C ILE A 298 -16.51 -8.94 16.53
N VAL A 299 -17.07 -8.45 17.63
CA VAL A 299 -18.44 -7.92 17.66
C VAL A 299 -18.56 -6.66 16.81
N PHE A 300 -17.67 -5.68 16.98
CA PHE A 300 -17.71 -4.43 16.21
C PHE A 300 -17.36 -4.65 14.73
N GLY A 301 -16.37 -5.47 14.45
CA GLY A 301 -16.02 -5.86 13.09
C GLY A 301 -17.15 -6.60 12.40
N GLY A 302 -17.76 -7.57 13.08
CA GLY A 302 -18.93 -8.30 12.60
C GLY A 302 -20.12 -7.39 12.33
N PHE A 303 -20.43 -6.46 13.25
CA PHE A 303 -21.47 -5.46 13.04
C PHE A 303 -21.18 -4.54 11.87
N ALA A 304 -19.95 -4.06 11.74
CA ALA A 304 -19.51 -3.22 10.61
C ALA A 304 -19.64 -3.97 9.28
N ILE A 305 -19.15 -5.20 9.22
CA ILE A 305 -19.27 -6.07 8.03
C ILE A 305 -20.76 -6.33 7.71
N TYR A 306 -21.57 -6.70 8.70
CA TYR A 306 -23.02 -6.90 8.49
C TYR A 306 -23.68 -5.65 7.91
N THR A 307 -23.37 -4.48 8.44
CA THR A 307 -23.94 -3.21 7.94
C THR A 307 -23.50 -2.89 6.52
N LEU A 308 -22.22 -3.14 6.23
CA LEU A 308 -21.68 -2.98 4.86
C LEU A 308 -22.31 -3.98 3.90
N THR A 309 -22.50 -5.23 4.29
CA THR A 309 -23.12 -6.26 3.45
C THR A 309 -24.60 -6.02 3.20
N LYS A 310 -25.36 -5.57 4.21
CA LYS A 310 -26.78 -5.23 4.07
C LYS A 310 -26.99 -4.10 3.03
N ASN A 311 -26.07 -3.17 2.99
CA ASN A 311 -26.06 -2.06 2.04
C ASN A 311 -25.22 -2.37 0.79
N SER A 312 -24.74 -3.61 0.67
CA SER A 312 -23.79 -4.00 -0.35
C SER A 312 -24.45 -4.10 -1.71
N LYS A 313 -23.73 -3.56 -2.67
CA LYS A 313 -23.99 -3.75 -4.10
C LYS A 313 -23.19 -4.93 -4.68
N MET A 314 -22.99 -5.99 -3.89
CA MET A 314 -22.13 -7.12 -4.28
C MET A 314 -22.51 -7.74 -5.63
N ASN A 315 -23.81 -7.77 -5.97
CA ASN A 315 -24.25 -8.22 -7.28
C ASN A 315 -23.95 -7.19 -8.40
N GLU A 316 -24.00 -5.89 -8.09
CA GLU A 316 -23.51 -4.84 -9.01
C GLU A 316 -22.00 -4.95 -9.19
N MET A 317 -21.25 -5.24 -8.09
CA MET A 317 -19.80 -5.44 -8.14
C MET A 317 -19.40 -6.66 -8.95
N LYS A 318 -20.12 -7.79 -8.82
CA LYS A 318 -19.90 -8.93 -9.73
C LYS A 318 -20.07 -8.50 -11.19
N GLY A 319 -21.06 -7.66 -11.51
CA GLY A 319 -21.21 -7.08 -12.83
C GLY A 319 -20.03 -6.20 -13.29
N ILE A 320 -19.38 -5.49 -12.38
CA ILE A 320 -18.17 -4.67 -12.69
C ILE A 320 -16.95 -5.56 -12.91
N TYR A 321 -16.75 -6.57 -12.06
CA TYR A 321 -15.60 -7.47 -12.14
C TYR A 321 -15.67 -8.42 -13.33
N PHE A 322 -16.86 -8.79 -13.83
CA PHE A 322 -17.01 -9.79 -14.87
C PHE A 322 -17.57 -9.25 -16.22
N ARG A 323 -17.72 -7.94 -16.33
CA ARG A 323 -17.93 -7.23 -17.61
C ARG A 323 -16.55 -6.83 -18.24
#